data_bfdebdf0b4a1cfcc989e53c7c47b3c8b
#
_entry.id   bfdebdf0b4a1cfcc989e53c7c47b3c8b
#
_cell.length_a   1.000
_cell.length_b   1.000
_cell.length_c   1.000
_cell.angle_alpha   90.00
_cell.angle_beta   90.00
_cell.angle_gamma   90.00
#
_symmetry.space_group_name_H-M   'P 1'
#
loop_
_entity.id
_entity.type
_entity.pdbx_description
1 polymer ?
#
loop_
_entity_poly.entity_id
_entity_poly.type
_entity_poly.pdbx_seq_one_letter_code
_entity_poly.pdbx_strand_id
1 'polypeptide(L)'
;MIINIVNRSKHELPKYATCLSAGLDLRANIDVPIVLKPLDRKLIPTGLFIELPAGYEAQIRPRSGLAIKKGITVLNTPGTIDADYRGEICVILINLSKDDFLIEDGERICQMVIAAHEQAEWNQVEVLKETERGAGGFGHTGKK
;
A
#
# COMPACT_ATOMS: atom_id res chain seq x y z
N MET A 1 8.93 8.48 16.42
CA MET A 1 8.16 7.22 16.61
C MET A 1 9.10 6.04 16.41
N ILE A 2 9.01 5.04 17.26
CA ILE A 2 9.77 3.78 17.13
C ILE A 2 8.76 2.68 16.78
N ILE A 3 9.09 1.87 15.78
CA ILE A 3 8.28 0.73 15.32
C ILE A 3 9.16 -0.51 15.41
N ASN A 4 8.66 -1.54 16.13
CA ASN A 4 9.35 -2.82 16.18
C ASN A 4 9.20 -3.52 14.82
N ILE A 5 10.28 -4.09 14.32
CA ILE A 5 10.31 -4.79 13.04
C ILE A 5 11.12 -6.08 13.15
N VAL A 6 10.57 -7.15 12.58
CA VAL A 6 11.31 -8.39 12.35
C VAL A 6 11.60 -8.47 10.86
N ASN A 7 12.86 -8.61 10.50
CA ASN A 7 13.32 -8.78 9.14
C ASN A 7 13.78 -10.23 8.93
N ARG A 8 13.02 -10.99 8.16
CA ARG A 8 13.37 -12.35 7.69
C ARG A 8 13.76 -12.37 6.21
N SER A 9 13.84 -11.17 5.59
CA SER A 9 14.25 -11.06 4.19
C SER A 9 15.77 -11.20 4.04
N LYS A 10 16.22 -11.37 2.81
CA LYS A 10 17.63 -11.33 2.40
C LYS A 10 18.16 -9.90 2.26
N HIS A 11 17.31 -8.89 2.49
CA HIS A 11 17.59 -7.49 2.17
C HIS A 11 17.71 -6.64 3.42
N GLU A 12 18.34 -5.47 3.27
CA GLU A 12 18.39 -4.47 4.34
C GLU A 12 17.00 -3.95 4.68
N LEU A 13 16.84 -3.44 5.92
CA LEU A 13 15.64 -2.74 6.33
C LEU A 13 15.32 -1.57 5.40
N PRO A 14 14.03 -1.31 5.11
CA PRO A 14 13.62 -0.14 4.34
C PRO A 14 14.10 1.15 5.00
N LYS A 15 14.55 2.08 4.17
CA LYS A 15 15.04 3.40 4.61
C LYS A 15 14.32 4.50 3.86
N TYR A 16 14.09 5.64 4.51
CA TYR A 16 13.65 6.85 3.82
C TYR A 16 14.74 7.33 2.86
N ALA A 17 14.37 7.59 1.62
CA ALA A 17 15.32 8.03 0.59
C ALA A 17 15.88 9.44 0.90
N THR A 18 15.07 10.30 1.52
CA THR A 18 15.46 11.64 1.98
C THR A 18 14.84 11.93 3.34
N CYS A 19 15.31 12.95 4.04
CA CYS A 19 14.79 13.35 5.35
C CYS A 19 13.32 13.81 5.33
N LEU A 20 12.78 14.15 4.16
CA LEU A 20 11.39 14.59 3.98
C LEU A 20 10.53 13.55 3.25
N SER A 21 11.07 12.37 2.96
CA SER A 21 10.28 11.29 2.36
C SER A 21 9.22 10.79 3.34
N ALA A 22 7.98 10.61 2.86
CA ALA A 22 6.90 9.99 3.63
C ALA A 22 6.85 8.47 3.43
N GLY A 23 7.34 7.96 2.31
CA GLY A 23 7.30 6.54 1.94
C GLY A 23 8.65 5.85 2.06
N LEU A 24 8.59 4.58 2.43
CA LEU A 24 9.69 3.62 2.51
C LEU A 24 9.51 2.59 1.40
N ASP A 25 10.47 2.45 0.49
CA ASP A 25 10.39 1.40 -0.55
C ASP A 25 10.50 0.01 0.07
N LEU A 26 9.57 -0.89 -0.27
CA LEU A 26 9.63 -2.31 0.09
C LEU A 26 10.10 -3.14 -1.10
N ARG A 27 10.86 -4.18 -0.78
CA ARG A 27 11.46 -5.08 -1.77
C ARG A 27 10.74 -6.43 -1.81
N ALA A 28 10.69 -7.02 -2.99
CA ALA A 28 10.33 -8.42 -3.14
C ALA A 28 11.38 -9.30 -2.45
N ASN A 29 10.94 -10.29 -1.67
CA ASN A 29 11.79 -11.30 -1.05
C ASN A 29 11.35 -12.67 -1.57
N ILE A 30 11.91 -13.07 -2.71
CA ILE A 30 11.53 -14.26 -3.47
C ILE A 30 12.77 -15.09 -3.81
N ASP A 31 12.60 -16.41 -3.93
CA ASP A 31 13.73 -17.30 -4.26
C ASP A 31 13.93 -17.43 -5.77
N VAL A 32 12.85 -17.29 -6.53
CA VAL A 32 12.87 -17.36 -8.00
C VAL A 32 12.13 -16.19 -8.58
N PRO A 33 12.55 -15.62 -9.72
CA PRO A 33 11.85 -14.55 -10.39
C PRO A 33 10.40 -14.93 -10.73
N ILE A 34 9.48 -13.98 -10.61
CA ILE A 34 8.05 -14.16 -10.87
C ILE A 34 7.67 -13.39 -12.14
N VAL A 35 7.13 -14.08 -13.13
CA VAL A 35 6.51 -13.43 -14.28
C VAL A 35 5.07 -13.07 -13.94
N LEU A 36 4.74 -11.79 -14.07
CA LEU A 36 3.40 -11.25 -13.92
C LEU A 36 2.87 -10.88 -15.32
N LYS A 37 2.04 -11.76 -15.88
CA LYS A 37 1.45 -11.54 -17.21
C LYS A 37 0.43 -10.39 -17.18
N PRO A 38 0.05 -9.84 -18.35
CA PRO A 38 -1.03 -8.87 -18.45
C PRO A 38 -2.30 -9.33 -17.72
N LEU A 39 -2.85 -8.46 -16.86
CA LEU A 39 -4.01 -8.67 -15.98
C LEU A 39 -3.83 -9.73 -14.88
N ASP A 40 -2.69 -10.39 -14.78
CA ASP A 40 -2.37 -11.25 -13.66
C ASP A 40 -2.12 -10.45 -12.40
N ARG A 41 -2.47 -11.07 -11.26
CA ARG A 41 -2.13 -10.58 -9.91
C ARG A 41 -1.38 -11.66 -9.13
N LYS A 42 -0.42 -11.23 -8.33
CA LYS A 42 0.38 -12.10 -7.47
C LYS A 42 0.58 -11.47 -6.09
N LEU A 43 0.58 -12.31 -5.07
CA LEU A 43 0.97 -11.94 -3.73
C LEU A 43 2.49 -12.08 -3.62
N ILE A 44 3.18 -10.98 -3.35
CA ILE A 44 4.64 -10.91 -3.30
C ILE A 44 5.08 -10.73 -1.85
N PRO A 45 5.83 -11.65 -1.26
CA PRO A 45 6.34 -11.54 0.09
C PRO A 45 7.46 -10.49 0.18
N THR A 46 7.60 -9.87 1.35
CA THR A 46 8.67 -8.91 1.66
C THR A 46 9.64 -9.40 2.73
N GLY A 47 9.29 -10.47 3.46
CA GLY A 47 10.04 -10.96 4.61
C GLY A 47 9.97 -10.05 5.84
N LEU A 48 9.11 -9.02 5.84
CA LEU A 48 9.01 -8.02 6.91
C LEU A 48 7.75 -8.21 7.73
N PHE A 49 7.90 -8.06 9.06
CA PHE A 49 6.82 -8.11 10.05
C PHE A 49 6.96 -6.89 10.95
N ILE A 50 5.91 -6.16 11.21
CA ILE A 50 5.95 -4.93 12.02
C ILE A 50 4.94 -4.98 13.17
N GLU A 51 5.22 -4.20 14.20
CA GLU A 51 4.32 -3.93 15.31
C GLU A 51 4.14 -2.41 15.40
N LEU A 52 2.97 -1.95 14.99
CA LEU A 52 2.61 -0.54 15.03
C LEU A 52 2.03 -0.17 16.41
N PRO A 53 2.26 1.05 16.89
CA PRO A 53 1.55 1.56 18.05
C PRO A 53 0.05 1.78 17.73
N ALA A 54 -0.82 1.69 18.74
CA ALA A 54 -2.24 1.99 18.60
C ALA A 54 -2.45 3.40 18.02
N GLY A 55 -3.46 3.58 17.18
CA GLY A 55 -3.77 4.82 16.48
C GLY A 55 -2.94 5.05 15.22
N TYR A 56 -2.19 4.05 14.77
CA TYR A 56 -1.41 4.09 13.52
C TYR A 56 -1.69 2.88 12.66
N GLU A 57 -1.62 3.08 11.35
CA GLU A 57 -1.64 2.05 10.31
C GLU A 57 -0.40 2.16 9.43
N ALA A 58 -0.05 1.10 8.71
CA ALA A 58 0.86 1.20 7.59
C ALA A 58 0.08 1.04 6.28
N GLN A 59 0.26 1.96 5.35
CA GLN A 59 -0.38 1.94 4.05
C GLN A 59 0.60 1.47 2.99
N ILE A 60 0.22 0.42 2.25
CA ILE A 60 0.97 -0.08 1.10
C ILE A 60 0.45 0.61 -0.15
N ARG A 61 1.32 1.39 -0.78
CA ARG A 61 1.01 2.22 -1.94
C ARG A 61 1.88 1.85 -3.14
N PRO A 62 1.41 2.05 -4.39
CA PRO A 62 2.24 1.80 -5.57
C PRO A 62 3.40 2.80 -5.66
N ARG A 63 4.40 2.43 -6.46
CA ARG A 63 5.48 3.33 -6.86
C ARG A 63 5.12 3.98 -8.19
N SER A 64 5.20 5.30 -8.24
CA SER A 64 4.86 6.08 -9.43
C SER A 64 5.64 5.65 -10.68
N GLY A 65 6.92 5.32 -10.51
CA GLY A 65 7.79 4.87 -11.61
C GLY A 65 7.37 3.52 -12.19
N LEU A 66 6.93 2.56 -11.37
CA LEU A 66 6.39 1.28 -11.86
C LEU A 66 5.02 1.49 -12.52
N ALA A 67 4.16 2.31 -11.92
CA ALA A 67 2.84 2.60 -12.47
C ALA A 67 2.93 3.20 -13.87
N ILE A 68 3.69 4.29 -14.06
CA ILE A 68 3.73 5.00 -15.36
C ILE A 68 4.54 4.26 -16.42
N LYS A 69 5.66 3.61 -16.05
CA LYS A 69 6.58 3.00 -17.02
C LYS A 69 6.24 1.56 -17.35
N LYS A 70 5.61 0.84 -16.41
CA LYS A 70 5.39 -0.61 -16.51
C LYS A 70 3.94 -1.02 -16.33
N GLY A 71 3.04 -0.11 -15.98
CA GLY A 71 1.64 -0.44 -15.70
C GLY A 71 1.43 -1.33 -14.48
N ILE A 72 2.42 -1.40 -13.58
CA ILE A 72 2.37 -2.23 -12.37
C ILE A 72 1.88 -1.39 -11.19
N THR A 73 0.89 -1.91 -10.47
CA THR A 73 0.34 -1.26 -9.29
C THR A 73 0.01 -2.26 -8.19
N VAL A 74 -0.29 -1.74 -7.00
CA VAL A 74 -0.83 -2.51 -5.88
C VAL A 74 -2.35 -2.59 -6.07
N LEU A 75 -2.90 -3.80 -6.18
CA LEU A 75 -4.30 -4.02 -6.56
C LEU A 75 -5.28 -3.42 -5.55
N ASN A 76 -5.02 -3.58 -4.26
CA ASN A 76 -5.85 -3.09 -3.15
C ASN A 76 -5.37 -1.73 -2.59
N THR A 77 -4.78 -0.88 -3.43
CA THR A 77 -4.18 0.37 -2.96
C THR A 77 -5.22 1.39 -2.47
N PRO A 78 -4.96 2.06 -1.31
CA PRO A 78 -3.90 1.76 -0.34
C PRO A 78 -4.20 0.48 0.45
N GLY A 79 -3.24 -0.46 0.45
CA GLY A 79 -3.35 -1.66 1.30
C GLY A 79 -3.17 -1.27 2.77
N THR A 80 -4.04 -1.73 3.66
CA THR A 80 -4.01 -1.41 5.08
C THR A 80 -3.31 -2.51 5.87
N ILE A 81 -2.37 -2.13 6.73
CA ILE A 81 -1.74 -2.98 7.73
C ILE A 81 -2.13 -2.42 9.10
N ASP A 82 -2.96 -3.14 9.81
CA ASP A 82 -3.48 -2.75 11.12
C ASP A 82 -2.41 -2.85 12.22
N ALA A 83 -2.60 -2.09 13.30
CA ALA A 83 -1.64 -2.05 14.41
C ALA A 83 -1.47 -3.41 15.11
N ASP A 84 -2.50 -4.25 15.13
CA ASP A 84 -2.51 -5.59 15.73
C ASP A 84 -2.15 -6.72 14.76
N TYR A 85 -1.92 -6.42 13.47
CA TYR A 85 -1.45 -7.43 12.52
C TYR A 85 -0.01 -7.84 12.83
N ARG A 86 0.23 -9.15 12.88
CA ARG A 86 1.55 -9.74 13.17
C ARG A 86 2.06 -10.67 12.07
N GLY A 87 1.31 -10.76 10.96
CA GLY A 87 1.71 -11.54 9.80
C GLY A 87 2.78 -10.82 8.97
N GLU A 88 3.28 -11.52 7.96
CA GLU A 88 4.19 -10.95 6.98
C GLU A 88 3.49 -9.88 6.14
N ILE A 89 4.18 -8.76 5.90
CA ILE A 89 3.74 -7.76 4.92
C ILE A 89 3.94 -8.35 3.53
N CYS A 90 2.83 -8.71 2.89
CA CYS A 90 2.80 -9.15 1.50
C CYS A 90 2.10 -8.13 0.63
N VAL A 91 2.52 -8.02 -0.63
CA VAL A 91 2.02 -7.01 -1.57
C VAL A 91 1.28 -7.69 -2.71
N ILE A 92 0.03 -7.29 -2.96
CA ILE A 92 -0.75 -7.78 -4.09
C ILE A 92 -0.45 -6.89 -5.30
N LEU A 93 0.45 -7.33 -6.19
CA LEU A 93 0.73 -6.65 -7.44
C LEU A 93 -0.21 -7.12 -8.55
N ILE A 94 -0.59 -6.17 -9.42
CA ILE A 94 -1.31 -6.42 -10.66
C ILE A 94 -0.57 -5.76 -11.82
N ASN A 95 -0.56 -6.44 -12.98
CA ASN A 95 -0.02 -5.91 -14.23
C ASN A 95 -1.16 -5.40 -15.12
N LEU A 96 -1.28 -4.10 -15.28
CA LEU A 96 -2.25 -3.43 -16.15
C LEU A 96 -1.67 -3.06 -17.53
N SER A 97 -0.45 -3.51 -17.84
CA SER A 97 0.18 -3.31 -19.14
C SER A 97 -0.20 -4.44 -20.13
N LYS A 98 0.35 -4.36 -21.34
CA LYS A 98 0.18 -5.39 -22.39
C LYS A 98 1.34 -6.38 -22.44
N ASP A 99 2.43 -6.10 -21.71
CA ASP A 99 3.66 -6.89 -21.73
C ASP A 99 3.85 -7.65 -20.42
N ASP A 100 4.55 -8.77 -20.47
CA ASP A 100 4.96 -9.50 -19.28
C ASP A 100 5.89 -8.64 -18.42
N PHE A 101 5.71 -8.65 -17.11
CA PHE A 101 6.58 -7.99 -16.16
C PHE A 101 7.30 -9.04 -15.29
N LEU A 102 8.63 -9.03 -15.33
CA LEU A 102 9.45 -9.89 -14.49
C LEU A 102 9.74 -9.19 -13.16
N ILE A 103 9.40 -9.83 -12.05
CA ILE A 103 9.74 -9.39 -10.70
C ILE A 103 10.96 -10.20 -10.26
N GLU A 104 12.04 -9.50 -9.93
CA GLU A 104 13.28 -10.10 -9.43
C GLU A 104 13.39 -9.94 -7.91
N ASP A 105 14.19 -10.83 -7.27
CA ASP A 105 14.49 -10.71 -5.84
C ASP A 105 15.18 -9.38 -5.54
N GLY A 106 14.74 -8.71 -4.47
CA GLY A 106 15.27 -7.40 -4.06
C GLY A 106 14.71 -6.21 -4.85
N GLU A 107 13.90 -6.42 -5.87
CA GLU A 107 13.26 -5.32 -6.61
C GLU A 107 12.32 -4.53 -5.70
N ARG A 108 12.36 -3.20 -5.79
CA ARG A 108 11.46 -2.30 -5.07
C ARG A 108 10.10 -2.27 -5.75
N ILE A 109 9.12 -2.94 -5.15
CA ILE A 109 7.81 -3.22 -5.76
C ILE A 109 6.69 -2.29 -5.32
N CYS A 110 6.81 -1.69 -4.14
CA CYS A 110 5.84 -0.75 -3.58
C CYS A 110 6.51 0.20 -2.60
N GLN A 111 5.74 1.08 -1.98
CA GLN A 111 6.18 1.88 -0.85
C GLN A 111 5.21 1.75 0.32
N MET A 112 5.73 1.84 1.53
CA MET A 112 4.96 1.84 2.78
C MET A 112 4.98 3.23 3.40
N VAL A 113 3.83 3.71 3.85
CA VAL A 113 3.67 4.98 4.56
C VAL A 113 3.02 4.69 5.91
N ILE A 114 3.60 5.20 6.99
CA ILE A 114 3.00 5.13 8.33
C ILE A 114 2.09 6.34 8.50
N ALA A 115 0.84 6.11 8.85
CA ALA A 115 -0.17 7.14 9.01
C ALA A 115 -0.92 6.98 10.34
N ALA A 116 -1.27 8.10 10.98
CA ALA A 116 -2.23 8.08 12.08
C ALA A 116 -3.65 7.91 11.53
N HIS A 117 -4.51 7.27 12.32
CA HIS A 117 -5.93 7.11 11.99
C HIS A 117 -6.79 7.29 13.23
N GLU A 118 -8.07 7.58 13.00
CA GLU A 118 -9.11 7.61 14.03
C GLU A 118 -10.03 6.39 13.88
N GLN A 119 -10.53 5.87 14.99
CA GLN A 119 -11.60 4.88 15.00
C GLN A 119 -12.91 5.60 15.28
N ALA A 120 -13.87 5.48 14.36
CA ALA A 120 -15.17 6.10 14.50
C ALA A 120 -16.13 5.23 15.32
N GLU A 121 -16.85 5.85 16.26
CA GLU A 121 -18.02 5.26 16.90
C GLU A 121 -19.28 5.68 16.14
N TRP A 122 -20.14 4.72 15.83
CA TRP A 122 -21.37 4.98 15.11
C TRP A 122 -22.48 5.41 16.06
N ASN A 123 -23.05 6.60 15.82
CA ASN A 123 -24.31 7.04 16.42
C ASN A 123 -25.41 6.94 15.36
N GLN A 124 -26.20 5.88 15.42
CA GLN A 124 -27.28 5.67 14.47
C GLN A 124 -28.41 6.69 14.69
N VAL A 125 -28.74 7.43 13.66
CA VAL A 125 -29.81 8.41 13.64
C VAL A 125 -30.76 8.12 12.47
N GLU A 126 -32.00 8.60 12.54
CA GLU A 126 -32.98 8.43 11.46
C GLU A 126 -32.74 9.41 10.31
N VAL A 127 -32.26 10.61 10.61
CA VAL A 127 -32.08 11.70 9.64
C VAL A 127 -30.74 12.41 9.90
N LEU A 128 -30.00 12.68 8.84
CA LEU A 128 -28.79 13.51 8.89
C LEU A 128 -29.15 14.99 8.77
N LYS A 129 -28.31 15.86 9.32
CA LYS A 129 -28.47 17.32 9.17
C LYS A 129 -28.34 17.70 7.69
N GLU A 130 -29.18 18.63 7.27
CA GLU A 130 -29.11 19.21 5.93
C GLU A 130 -27.84 20.04 5.74
N THR A 131 -27.32 20.03 4.52
CA THR A 131 -26.17 20.84 4.11
C THR A 131 -26.42 21.45 2.74
N GLU A 132 -25.73 22.54 2.38
CA GLU A 132 -25.81 23.16 1.08
C GLU A 132 -25.53 22.19 -0.08
N ARG A 133 -24.62 21.25 0.11
CA ARG A 133 -24.31 20.20 -0.89
C ARG A 133 -25.40 19.13 -0.97
N GLY A 134 -26.13 18.85 0.11
CA GLY A 134 -27.12 17.79 0.19
C GLY A 134 -26.59 16.43 -0.29
N ALA A 135 -27.34 15.76 -1.16
CA ALA A 135 -26.99 14.47 -1.75
C ALA A 135 -26.12 14.58 -3.02
N GLY A 136 -25.63 15.76 -3.39
CA GLY A 136 -24.84 15.99 -4.60
C GLY A 136 -23.51 15.24 -4.60
N GLY A 137 -23.30 14.35 -5.61
CA GLY A 137 -22.11 13.54 -5.80
C GLY A 137 -21.86 13.29 -7.30
N PHE A 138 -20.89 12.43 -7.62
CA PHE A 138 -20.58 11.94 -8.99
C PHE A 138 -20.44 13.04 -10.06
N GLY A 139 -19.75 14.11 -9.75
CA GLY A 139 -19.55 15.24 -10.67
C GLY A 139 -20.55 16.38 -10.50
N HIS A 140 -21.22 16.47 -9.35
CA HIS A 140 -22.17 17.52 -8.99
C HIS A 140 -21.67 18.96 -9.27
N THR A 141 -20.36 19.21 -9.16
CA THR A 141 -19.73 20.52 -9.43
C THR A 141 -19.47 20.78 -10.91
N GLY A 142 -19.83 19.86 -11.82
CA GLY A 142 -19.59 19.96 -13.25
C GLY A 142 -18.13 19.75 -13.66
N LYS A 143 -17.85 19.90 -14.96
CA LYS A 143 -16.49 19.75 -15.53
C LYS A 143 -15.75 21.08 -15.72
N LYS A 144 -16.42 22.22 -15.50
CA LYS A 144 -15.86 23.60 -15.59
C LYS A 144 -16.59 24.47 -14.58
#